data_4c5c420d2d410638a78458c6706f0658
#
_entry.id   4c5c420d2d410638a78458c6706f0658
#
_cell.length_a   1.000
_cell.length_b   1.000
_cell.length_c   1.000
_cell.angle_alpha   90.00
_cell.angle_beta   90.00
_cell.angle_gamma   90.00
#
_symmetry.space_group_name_H-M   'P 1'
#
loop_
_entity.id
_entity.type
_entity.pdbx_description
1 polymer ?
#
loop_
_entity_poly.entity_id
_entity_poly.type
_entity_poly.pdbx_seq_one_letter_code
_entity_poly.pdbx_strand_id
1 'polypeptide(L)'
;MVATMEVAPEATSSYGILDAENDGSRLVKAKGMVEKPVAGTAPSNLAVIGRYILTPKVLNNLGKISEGAGGELQLTDAIAKEVEEGRDIYGYRFDGQRYDCGSKAGFLQATVAFALSRADLRDDLSAYLRDIVSAQIAAE
;
A
#
# COMPACT_ATOMS: atom_id res chain seq x y z
N MET A 1 14.09 1.77 3.07
CA MET A 1 13.25 2.12 1.92
C MET A 1 11.89 1.46 2.08
N VAL A 2 10.82 2.14 1.73
CA VAL A 2 9.46 1.64 1.78
C VAL A 2 8.80 1.79 0.40
N ALA A 3 8.02 0.79 -0.02
CA ALA A 3 7.23 0.93 -1.24
C ALA A 3 5.97 1.75 -0.97
N THR A 4 5.69 2.70 -1.84
CA THR A 4 4.54 3.59 -1.75
C THR A 4 3.72 3.60 -3.03
N MET A 5 2.45 3.94 -2.93
CA MET A 5 1.57 4.25 -4.05
C MET A 5 0.71 5.46 -3.70
N GLU A 6 0.26 6.16 -4.71
CA GLU A 6 -0.73 7.21 -4.51
C GLU A 6 -2.11 6.60 -4.24
N VAL A 7 -2.78 7.15 -3.24
CA VAL A 7 -4.16 6.80 -2.92
C VAL A 7 -5.04 8.05 -2.95
N ALA A 8 -6.34 7.85 -3.11
CA ALA A 8 -7.28 8.95 -3.00
C ALA A 8 -7.21 9.57 -1.58
N PRO A 9 -7.37 10.89 -1.43
CA PRO A 9 -7.28 11.56 -0.14
C PRO A 9 -8.14 10.92 0.95
N GLU A 10 -9.32 10.45 0.59
CA GLU A 10 -10.28 9.80 1.50
C GLU A 10 -9.79 8.45 2.03
N ALA A 11 -8.90 7.79 1.29
CA ALA A 11 -8.35 6.50 1.66
C ALA A 11 -7.13 6.60 2.58
N THR A 12 -6.55 7.79 2.78
CA THR A 12 -5.31 7.98 3.53
C THR A 12 -5.40 7.50 4.98
N SER A 13 -6.57 7.62 5.60
CA SER A 13 -6.81 7.16 6.98
C SER A 13 -6.74 5.63 7.17
N SER A 14 -6.64 4.86 6.09
CA SER A 14 -6.53 3.40 6.13
C SER A 14 -5.09 2.88 6.02
N TYR A 15 -4.11 3.78 5.83
CA TYR A 15 -2.71 3.43 5.55
C TYR A 15 -1.73 4.20 6.43
N GLY A 16 -0.54 3.66 6.58
CA GLY A 16 0.61 4.48 6.91
C GLY A 16 0.92 5.43 5.75
N ILE A 17 1.06 6.72 6.03
CA ILE A 17 1.29 7.75 5.02
C ILE A 17 2.71 8.30 5.18
N LEU A 18 3.45 8.33 4.08
CA LEU A 18 4.78 8.91 4.04
C LEU A 18 4.68 10.44 3.99
N ASP A 19 5.32 11.14 4.91
CA ASP A 19 5.52 12.57 4.80
C ASP A 19 6.71 12.83 3.86
N ALA A 20 6.41 13.22 2.66
CA ALA A 20 7.38 13.54 1.61
C ALA A 20 6.78 14.51 0.59
N GLU A 21 7.63 15.25 -0.08
CA GLU A 21 7.20 16.05 -1.21
C GLU A 21 6.89 15.11 -2.39
N ASN A 22 5.67 15.22 -2.91
CA ASN A 22 5.27 14.48 -4.09
C ASN A 22 5.62 15.29 -5.35
N ASP A 23 6.89 15.23 -5.74
CA ASP A 23 7.45 15.91 -6.94
C ASP A 23 7.30 15.09 -8.23
N GLY A 24 6.58 13.96 -8.17
CA GLY A 24 6.42 13.03 -9.28
C GLY A 24 7.61 12.09 -9.48
N SER A 25 8.71 12.24 -8.74
CA SER A 25 9.84 11.32 -8.85
C SER A 25 9.49 9.93 -8.32
N ARG A 26 10.17 8.91 -8.84
CA ARG A 26 9.97 7.51 -8.42
C ARG A 26 10.52 7.25 -7.02
N LEU A 27 11.56 7.98 -6.62
CA LEU A 27 12.20 7.88 -5.32
C LEU A 27 12.07 9.20 -4.60
N VAL A 28 11.36 9.23 -3.50
CA VAL A 28 11.12 10.42 -2.68
C VAL A 28 11.75 10.27 -1.31
N LYS A 29 12.40 11.32 -0.83
CA LYS A 29 12.99 11.32 0.52
C LYS A 29 11.89 11.59 1.55
N ALA A 30 11.81 10.72 2.57
CA ALA A 30 10.87 10.87 3.66
C ALA A 30 11.32 11.97 4.63
N LYS A 31 10.37 12.78 5.08
CA LYS A 31 10.48 13.73 6.18
C LYS A 31 9.89 13.15 7.48
N GLY A 32 9.05 12.12 7.34
CA GLY A 32 8.38 11.43 8.43
C GLY A 32 7.42 10.37 7.90
N MET A 33 6.67 9.78 8.81
CA MET A 33 5.64 8.80 8.50
C MET A 33 4.55 8.84 9.58
N VAL A 34 3.29 8.74 9.20
CA VAL A 34 2.15 8.77 10.11
C VAL A 34 1.26 7.55 9.84
N GLU A 35 1.01 6.74 10.87
CA GLU A 35 0.10 5.60 10.77
C GLU A 35 -1.35 6.07 10.87
N LYS A 36 -2.15 5.73 9.88
CA LYS A 36 -3.59 5.97 9.83
C LYS A 36 -3.98 7.38 10.30
N PRO A 37 -3.51 8.43 9.63
CA PRO A 37 -3.79 9.81 10.03
C PRO A 37 -5.30 10.05 10.11
N VAL A 38 -5.70 10.98 10.96
CA VAL A 38 -7.09 11.45 11.00
C VAL A 38 -7.49 11.94 9.61
N ALA A 39 -8.72 11.67 9.20
CA ALA A 39 -9.21 12.08 7.88
C ALA A 39 -8.94 13.58 7.63
N GLY A 40 -8.34 13.90 6.49
CA GLY A 40 -7.98 15.27 6.11
C GLY A 40 -6.69 15.82 6.74
N THR A 41 -5.96 15.05 7.56
CA THR A 41 -4.69 15.49 8.18
C THR A 41 -3.47 14.78 7.62
N ALA A 42 -3.64 13.94 6.61
CA ALA A 42 -2.53 13.21 5.99
C ALA A 42 -1.49 14.18 5.39
N PRO A 43 -0.18 14.00 5.68
CA PRO A 43 0.86 14.89 5.18
C PRO A 43 1.09 14.79 3.67
N SER A 44 0.65 13.71 3.06
CA SER A 44 0.67 13.46 1.62
C SER A 44 -0.39 12.43 1.22
N ASN A 45 -0.42 12.03 -0.05
CA ASN A 45 -1.22 10.90 -0.54
C ASN A 45 -0.38 9.64 -0.83
N LEU A 46 0.88 9.59 -0.37
CA LEU A 46 1.79 8.47 -0.58
C LEU A 46 1.61 7.41 0.50
N ALA A 47 0.75 6.44 0.23
CA ALA A 47 0.46 5.33 1.15
C ALA A 47 1.53 4.25 1.08
N VAL A 48 1.93 3.74 2.23
CA VAL A 48 2.84 2.60 2.37
C VAL A 48 2.07 1.31 2.11
N ILE A 49 2.59 0.47 1.23
CA ILE A 49 1.87 -0.71 0.71
C ILE A 49 2.38 -2.05 1.24
N GLY A 50 3.05 -2.05 2.40
CA GLY A 50 3.46 -3.28 3.06
C GLY A 50 4.69 -3.96 2.46
N ARG A 51 5.52 -3.25 1.69
CA ARG A 51 6.80 -3.73 1.17
C ARG A 51 7.93 -2.83 1.67
N TYR A 52 8.89 -3.44 2.35
CA TYR A 52 9.95 -2.73 3.06
C TYR A 52 11.32 -3.32 2.78
N ILE A 53 12.33 -2.46 2.72
CA ILE A 53 13.73 -2.82 2.91
C ILE A 53 14.18 -2.09 4.18
N LEU A 54 14.29 -2.84 5.26
CA LEU A 54 14.58 -2.33 6.59
C LEU A 54 16.04 -2.51 6.96
N THR A 55 16.56 -1.60 7.73
CA THR A 55 17.88 -1.73 8.41
C THR A 55 17.70 -2.45 9.75
N PRO A 56 18.74 -3.10 10.29
CA PRO A 56 18.68 -3.68 11.63
C PRO A 56 18.30 -2.66 12.71
N LYS A 57 18.57 -1.38 12.47
CA LYS A 57 18.26 -0.29 13.41
C LYS A 57 16.75 -0.09 13.57
N VAL A 58 15.96 -0.17 12.48
CA VAL A 58 14.48 -0.12 12.54
C VAL A 58 13.95 -1.23 13.45
N LEU A 59 14.50 -2.45 13.32
CA LEU A 59 14.12 -3.58 14.19
C LEU A 59 14.47 -3.33 15.65
N ASN A 60 15.63 -2.72 15.91
CA ASN A 60 16.02 -2.32 17.26
C ASN A 60 15.12 -1.21 17.82
N ASN A 61 14.63 -0.31 16.97
CA ASN A 61 13.70 0.74 17.39
C ASN A 61 12.34 0.17 17.76
N LEU A 62 11.85 -0.86 17.05
CA LEU A 62 10.60 -1.55 17.41
C LEU A 62 10.59 -2.03 18.86
N GLY A 63 11.73 -2.49 19.38
CA GLY A 63 11.86 -2.90 20.79
C GLY A 63 11.90 -1.75 21.80
N LYS A 64 11.86 -0.49 21.37
CA LYS A 64 12.02 0.69 22.21
C LYS A 64 10.88 1.71 22.07
N ILE A 65 9.99 1.55 21.11
CA ILE A 65 8.81 2.40 20.94
C ILE A 65 7.69 1.92 21.86
N SER A 66 6.80 2.84 22.20
CA SER A 66 5.56 2.54 22.92
C SER A 66 4.47 2.15 21.93
N GLU A 67 3.38 1.57 22.42
CA GLU A 67 2.18 1.33 21.65
C GLU A 67 1.68 2.64 21.03
N GLY A 68 1.42 2.59 19.73
CA GLY A 68 0.92 3.71 18.93
C GLY A 68 -0.56 3.56 18.58
N ALA A 69 -0.91 3.90 17.35
CA ALA A 69 -2.28 3.83 16.85
C ALA A 69 -2.87 2.41 17.02
N GLY A 70 -4.04 2.33 17.65
CA GLY A 70 -4.73 1.05 17.91
C GLY A 70 -4.18 0.23 19.07
N GLY A 71 -3.24 0.74 19.87
CA GLY A 71 -2.63 0.01 20.99
C GLY A 71 -1.61 -1.05 20.54
N GLU A 72 -1.06 -0.92 19.34
CA GLU A 72 -0.10 -1.84 18.74
C GLU A 72 1.26 -1.17 18.54
N LEU A 73 2.33 -1.97 18.52
CA LEU A 73 3.66 -1.49 18.12
C LEU A 73 3.67 -1.30 16.59
N GLN A 74 3.73 -0.06 16.15
CA GLN A 74 3.63 0.25 14.72
C GLN A 74 5.02 0.31 14.06
N LEU A 75 5.18 -0.43 12.96
CA LEU A 75 6.41 -0.38 12.15
C LEU A 75 6.65 1.02 11.58
N THR A 76 5.59 1.75 11.25
CA THR A 76 5.63 3.13 10.78
C THR A 76 6.28 4.06 11.79
N ASP A 77 5.99 3.89 13.10
CA ASP A 77 6.58 4.69 14.17
C ASP A 77 8.09 4.38 14.33
N ALA A 78 8.47 3.10 14.19
CA ALA A 78 9.87 2.72 14.22
C ALA A 78 10.68 3.28 13.03
N ILE A 79 10.05 3.40 11.88
CA ILE A 79 10.65 4.02 10.68
C ILE A 79 10.70 5.53 10.83
N ALA A 80 9.64 6.17 11.33
CA ALA A 80 9.59 7.61 11.59
C ALA A 80 10.73 8.03 12.53
N LYS A 81 11.00 7.23 13.56
CA LYS A 81 12.12 7.46 14.48
C LYS A 81 13.49 7.47 13.80
N GLU A 82 13.71 6.66 12.76
CA GLU A 82 14.95 6.73 11.97
C GLU A 82 15.08 8.07 11.26
N VAL A 83 13.97 8.63 10.75
CA VAL A 83 13.96 9.95 10.11
C VAL A 83 14.26 11.04 11.13
N GLU A 84 13.65 10.99 12.32
CA GLU A 84 13.91 11.92 13.44
C GLU A 84 15.37 11.88 13.91
N GLU A 85 16.00 10.70 13.87
CA GLU A 85 17.42 10.52 14.17
C GLU A 85 18.36 10.98 13.03
N GLY A 86 17.81 11.62 11.98
CA GLY A 86 18.57 12.19 10.87
C GLY A 86 19.00 11.18 9.79
N ARG A 87 18.39 10.00 9.73
CA ARG A 87 18.70 9.00 8.72
C ARG A 87 17.83 9.19 7.48
N ASP A 88 18.41 8.90 6.35
CA ASP A 88 17.71 8.96 5.07
C ASP A 88 16.83 7.74 4.87
N ILE A 89 15.52 7.94 4.88
CA ILE A 89 14.51 6.98 4.49
C ILE A 89 13.88 7.43 3.17
N TYR A 90 13.66 6.48 2.29
CA TYR A 90 13.09 6.75 0.97
C TYR A 90 11.81 5.96 0.74
N GLY A 91 10.81 6.65 0.17
CA GLY A 91 9.66 6.04 -0.47
C GLY A 91 9.99 5.71 -1.92
N TYR A 92 9.70 4.49 -2.33
CA TYR A 92 9.78 4.08 -3.72
C TYR A 92 8.36 3.95 -4.28
N ARG A 93 8.00 4.78 -5.24
CA ARG A 93 6.68 4.75 -5.89
C ARG A 93 6.57 3.49 -6.73
N PHE A 94 5.71 2.59 -6.28
CA PHE A 94 5.44 1.33 -6.94
C PHE A 94 4.75 1.57 -8.28
N ASP A 95 5.25 0.91 -9.32
CA ASP A 95 4.67 0.89 -10.65
C ASP A 95 4.04 -0.48 -10.89
N GLY A 96 2.73 -0.55 -10.84
CA GLY A 96 1.97 -1.78 -10.97
C GLY A 96 0.62 -1.72 -10.29
N GLN A 97 -0.12 -2.81 -10.34
CA GLN A 97 -1.43 -2.94 -9.70
C GLN A 97 -1.32 -3.68 -8.38
N ARG A 98 -1.85 -3.09 -7.32
CA ARG A 98 -2.00 -3.70 -6.00
C ARG A 98 -3.42 -4.21 -5.84
N TYR A 99 -3.56 -5.41 -5.30
CA TYR A 99 -4.83 -5.99 -4.89
C TYR A 99 -4.85 -6.15 -3.37
N ASP A 100 -5.95 -5.76 -2.75
CA ASP A 100 -6.16 -5.98 -1.32
C ASP A 100 -6.91 -7.29 -1.10
N CYS A 101 -6.15 -8.37 -0.92
CA CYS A 101 -6.71 -9.70 -0.67
C CYS A 101 -7.33 -9.86 0.72
N GLY A 102 -7.24 -8.87 1.59
CA GLY A 102 -7.98 -8.81 2.86
C GLY A 102 -9.47 -8.58 2.66
N SER A 103 -9.88 -7.97 1.55
CA SER A 103 -11.28 -7.84 1.17
C SER A 103 -11.70 -8.98 0.22
N LYS A 104 -12.97 -9.44 0.33
CA LYS A 104 -13.52 -10.49 -0.56
C LYS A 104 -13.46 -10.06 -2.03
N ALA A 105 -13.84 -8.82 -2.32
CA ALA A 105 -13.80 -8.27 -3.67
C ALA A 105 -12.37 -8.19 -4.22
N GLY A 106 -11.41 -7.68 -3.42
CA GLY A 106 -10.02 -7.58 -3.82
C GLY A 106 -9.37 -8.95 -4.06
N PHE A 107 -9.72 -9.97 -3.26
CA PHE A 107 -9.27 -11.34 -3.48
C PHE A 107 -9.76 -11.90 -4.82
N LEU A 108 -11.04 -11.69 -5.16
CA LEU A 108 -11.59 -12.13 -6.44
C LEU A 108 -10.98 -11.37 -7.61
N GLN A 109 -10.79 -10.05 -7.48
CA GLN A 109 -10.13 -9.22 -8.49
C GLN A 109 -8.69 -9.70 -8.74
N ALA A 110 -7.93 -9.97 -7.68
CA ALA A 110 -6.58 -10.52 -7.80
C ALA A 110 -6.58 -11.87 -8.51
N THR A 111 -7.48 -12.78 -8.13
CA THR A 111 -7.61 -14.12 -8.73
C THR A 111 -7.86 -14.03 -10.23
N VAL A 112 -8.81 -13.21 -10.65
CA VAL A 112 -9.13 -13.01 -12.06
C VAL A 112 -7.95 -12.39 -12.81
N ALA A 113 -7.34 -11.32 -12.27
CA ALA A 113 -6.25 -10.63 -12.92
C ALA A 113 -5.01 -11.53 -13.10
N PHE A 114 -4.65 -12.29 -12.08
CA PHE A 114 -3.53 -13.23 -12.18
C PHE A 114 -3.83 -14.39 -13.12
N ALA A 115 -5.04 -14.92 -13.14
CA ALA A 115 -5.42 -15.96 -14.09
C ALA A 115 -5.38 -15.46 -15.54
N LEU A 116 -5.86 -14.24 -15.79
CA LEU A 116 -5.80 -13.61 -17.12
C LEU A 116 -4.36 -13.28 -17.57
N SER A 117 -3.42 -13.13 -16.66
CA SER A 117 -2.01 -12.92 -17.00
C SER A 117 -1.29 -14.21 -17.41
N ARG A 118 -1.84 -15.37 -17.10
CA ARG A 118 -1.28 -16.68 -17.41
C ARG A 118 -1.73 -17.16 -18.81
N ALA A 119 -0.78 -17.53 -19.64
CA ALA A 119 -1.06 -17.98 -21.02
C ALA A 119 -1.91 -19.26 -21.07
N ASP A 120 -1.76 -20.15 -20.10
CA ASP A 120 -2.45 -21.44 -20.02
C ASP A 120 -3.89 -21.33 -19.49
N LEU A 121 -4.30 -20.18 -18.95
CA LEU A 121 -5.65 -19.96 -18.37
C LEU A 121 -6.43 -18.83 -19.06
N ARG A 122 -5.72 -17.92 -19.71
CA ARG A 122 -6.27 -16.67 -20.24
C ARG A 122 -7.48 -16.86 -21.15
N ASP A 123 -7.34 -17.73 -22.13
CA ASP A 123 -8.33 -17.84 -23.20
C ASP A 123 -9.63 -18.46 -22.67
N ASP A 124 -9.53 -19.56 -21.93
CA ASP A 124 -10.68 -20.23 -21.32
C ASP A 124 -11.40 -19.32 -20.32
N LEU A 125 -10.63 -18.65 -19.42
CA LEU A 125 -11.22 -17.74 -18.46
C LEU A 125 -11.86 -16.52 -19.13
N SER A 126 -11.23 -15.98 -20.17
CA SER A 126 -11.79 -14.83 -20.91
C SER A 126 -13.10 -15.18 -21.60
N ALA A 127 -13.24 -16.39 -22.18
CA ALA A 127 -14.49 -16.87 -22.75
C ALA A 127 -15.56 -17.00 -21.66
N TYR A 128 -15.26 -17.68 -20.58
CA TYR A 128 -16.17 -17.89 -19.46
C TYR A 128 -16.68 -16.57 -18.84
N LEU A 129 -15.79 -15.58 -18.61
CA LEU A 129 -16.17 -14.27 -18.07
C LEU A 129 -17.10 -13.51 -19.03
N ARG A 130 -16.86 -13.56 -20.34
CA ARG A 130 -17.75 -12.94 -21.34
C ARG A 130 -19.14 -13.56 -21.30
N ASP A 131 -19.23 -14.88 -21.22
CA ASP A 131 -20.51 -15.60 -21.19
C ASP A 131 -21.34 -15.25 -19.96
N ILE A 132 -20.70 -15.21 -18.78
CA ILE A 132 -21.38 -14.81 -17.52
C ILE A 132 -21.89 -13.37 -17.60
N VAL A 133 -21.04 -12.42 -18.00
CA VAL A 133 -21.43 -11.01 -18.08
C VAL A 133 -22.56 -10.82 -19.09
N SER A 134 -22.48 -11.49 -20.26
CA SER A 134 -23.53 -11.43 -21.27
C SER A 134 -24.86 -12.00 -20.76
N ALA A 135 -24.81 -13.10 -20.02
CA ALA A 135 -26.02 -13.71 -19.46
C ALA A 135 -26.67 -12.82 -18.37
N GLN A 136 -25.85 -12.13 -17.54
CA GLN A 136 -26.39 -11.21 -16.54
C GLN A 136 -27.04 -9.98 -17.15
N ILE A 137 -26.41 -9.37 -18.18
CA ILE A 137 -26.96 -8.19 -18.86
C ILE A 137 -28.29 -8.55 -19.57
N ALA A 138 -28.41 -9.79 -20.09
CA ALA A 138 -29.65 -10.24 -20.76
C ALA A 138 -30.80 -10.55 -19.76
N ALA A 139 -30.51 -10.63 -18.47
CA ALA A 139 -31.49 -10.92 -17.41
C ALA A 139 -32.05 -9.66 -16.71
N GLU A 140 -31.48 -8.49 -16.98
CA GLU A 140 -31.97 -7.17 -16.55
C GLU A 140 -32.89 -6.52 -17.59
#